data_accff7db0a3d67f5f4a682d368ee7536
#
_entry.id   accff7db0a3d67f5f4a682d368ee7536
#
_cell.length_a   1.000
_cell.length_b   1.000
_cell.length_c   1.000
_cell.angle_alpha   90.00
_cell.angle_beta   90.00
_cell.angle_gamma   90.00
#
_symmetry.space_group_name_H-M   'P 1'
#
loop_
_entity.id
_entity.type
_entity.pdbx_description
1 polymer ?
#
loop_
_entity_poly.entity_id
_entity_poly.type
_entity_poly.pdbx_seq_one_letter_code
_entity_poly.pdbx_strand_id
1 'polypeptide(L)'
;MSEKFKAVVIDNQNEKFTREIKEINKIDLKDGNVLVKIDYSSLNYKDALILNNGGKIVRKFPFVPGIDFSGKVVESQDSKFKKDDNVILTGFRVGEAYFGGFSEYAKVDSNFLIKTPKDLDNHKAMMLGTAGFTSLLCAFAVKAKEELLMGEKVKDVLVTGATGGVGSIAVMVLSKMGYDVHAVTGKKDKNDYLKDLGAKNIIDRKEFEGESKLLEKGIWDGVVDTVGGAALTKIFAQTKPGGIVAACGNAGGIKINTTVMPFIIRGVKLWGVDSSGSSIRRREFIWNEASKLIDFTKLKSLTKELSFSDLLDTYPKLLKGEYFGRAIVNPNK
;
A
#
# COMPACT_ATOMS: atom_id res chain seq x y z
N MET A 1 -0.82 34.89 15.51
CA MET A 1 -2.17 34.30 15.38
C MET A 1 -2.01 32.80 15.19
N SER A 2 -2.71 31.97 15.96
CA SER A 2 -2.68 30.52 15.76
C SER A 2 -3.36 30.21 14.43
N GLU A 3 -2.60 29.83 13.42
CA GLU A 3 -3.14 29.42 12.14
C GLU A 3 -3.87 28.10 12.31
N LYS A 4 -5.17 28.11 12.13
CA LYS A 4 -6.03 26.92 12.16
C LYS A 4 -6.07 26.25 10.79
N PHE A 5 -6.27 24.94 10.77
CA PHE A 5 -6.41 24.15 9.56
C PHE A 5 -7.27 22.91 9.81
N LYS A 6 -7.83 22.34 8.76
CA LYS A 6 -8.74 21.18 8.83
C LYS A 6 -7.97 19.87 8.91
N ALA A 7 -8.49 18.96 9.72
CA ALA A 7 -8.03 17.58 9.80
C ALA A 7 -9.19 16.64 10.12
N VAL A 8 -9.06 15.36 9.72
CA VAL A 8 -9.90 14.29 10.24
C VAL A 8 -9.32 13.88 11.58
N VAL A 9 -10.08 14.04 12.64
CA VAL A 9 -9.70 13.72 14.02
C VAL A 9 -10.51 12.53 14.50
N ILE A 10 -9.81 11.50 14.96
CA ILE A 10 -10.43 10.39 15.69
C ILE A 10 -10.22 10.57 17.19
N ASP A 11 -11.23 10.23 17.97
CA ASP A 11 -11.18 10.27 19.43
C ASP A 11 -11.87 9.06 20.04
N ASN A 12 -11.47 8.70 21.25
CA ASN A 12 -12.05 7.59 21.99
C ASN A 12 -12.23 7.97 23.47
N GLN A 13 -13.15 8.91 23.70
CA GLN A 13 -13.49 9.36 25.06
C GLN A 13 -14.65 8.54 25.61
N ASN A 14 -14.51 8.06 26.86
CA ASN A 14 -15.51 7.28 27.56
C ASN A 14 -16.04 6.09 26.74
N GLU A 15 -15.13 5.35 26.08
CA GLU A 15 -15.42 4.19 25.21
C GLU A 15 -16.28 4.52 23.97
N LYS A 16 -16.55 5.81 23.73
CA LYS A 16 -17.24 6.28 22.52
C LYS A 16 -16.22 6.71 21.47
N PHE A 17 -16.04 5.89 20.44
CA PHE A 17 -15.19 6.22 19.31
C PHE A 17 -15.87 7.19 18.36
N THR A 18 -15.22 8.32 18.10
CA THR A 18 -15.68 9.35 17.15
C THR A 18 -14.67 9.59 16.03
N ARG A 19 -15.14 10.09 14.92
CA ARG A 19 -14.35 10.54 13.77
C ARG A 19 -15.02 11.75 13.16
N GLU A 20 -14.33 12.88 13.15
CA GLU A 20 -14.91 14.16 12.78
C GLU A 20 -13.90 15.01 12.01
N ILE A 21 -14.37 15.85 11.11
CA ILE A 21 -13.56 16.90 10.49
C ILE A 21 -13.54 18.07 11.46
N LYS A 22 -12.35 18.41 11.95
CA LYS A 22 -12.16 19.51 12.94
C LYS A 22 -11.11 20.51 12.47
N GLU A 23 -11.23 21.74 12.93
CA GLU A 23 -10.14 22.70 12.91
C GLU A 23 -9.22 22.45 14.10
N ILE A 24 -7.93 22.29 13.84
CA ILE A 24 -6.88 22.19 14.83
C ILE A 24 -5.84 23.31 14.60
N ASN A 25 -5.00 23.61 15.60
CA ASN A 25 -4.01 24.67 15.45
C ASN A 25 -2.66 24.08 15.00
N LYS A 26 -1.88 24.83 14.21
CA LYS A 26 -0.52 24.41 13.83
C LYS A 26 0.39 24.17 15.04
N ILE A 27 0.19 24.88 16.13
CA ILE A 27 0.94 24.71 17.38
C ILE A 27 0.71 23.33 18.03
N ASP A 28 -0.40 22.67 17.71
CA ASP A 28 -0.70 21.34 18.20
C ASP A 28 0.11 20.24 17.47
N LEU A 29 0.75 20.58 16.34
CA LEU A 29 1.70 19.73 15.63
C LEU A 29 3.06 19.77 16.34
N LYS A 30 3.26 18.88 17.32
CA LYS A 30 4.44 18.89 18.22
C LYS A 30 5.60 18.04 17.71
N ASP A 31 5.34 17.06 16.84
CA ASP A 31 6.32 16.08 16.43
C ASP A 31 7.05 16.55 15.16
N GLY A 32 8.37 16.41 15.14
CA GLY A 32 9.21 16.64 13.97
C GLY A 32 9.80 18.03 13.80
N ASN A 33 10.59 18.17 12.75
CA ASN A 33 11.42 19.34 12.41
C ASN A 33 11.15 19.90 11.00
N VAL A 34 10.21 19.31 10.25
CA VAL A 34 9.75 19.77 8.93
C VAL A 34 8.24 19.92 8.93
N LEU A 35 7.75 21.12 8.59
CA LEU A 35 6.34 21.42 8.37
C LEU A 35 6.03 21.28 6.88
N VAL A 36 5.07 20.45 6.55
CA VAL A 36 4.61 20.19 5.18
C VAL A 36 3.16 20.62 5.04
N LYS A 37 2.85 21.39 3.99
CA LYS A 37 1.48 21.57 3.51
C LYS A 37 1.13 20.39 2.63
N ILE A 38 0.12 19.64 3.01
CA ILE A 38 -0.30 18.42 2.32
C ILE A 38 -1.13 18.80 1.10
N ASP A 39 -0.70 18.33 -0.08
CA ASP A 39 -1.48 18.42 -1.30
C ASP A 39 -2.43 17.22 -1.44
N TYR A 40 -1.91 16.02 -1.13
CA TYR A 40 -2.67 14.76 -1.20
C TYR A 40 -2.20 13.76 -0.15
N SER A 41 -3.13 12.93 0.31
CA SER A 41 -2.91 11.67 1.01
C SER A 41 -3.55 10.53 0.22
N SER A 42 -3.52 9.30 0.72
CA SER A 42 -4.26 8.20 0.09
C SER A 42 -4.98 7.33 1.10
N LEU A 43 -6.14 6.76 0.71
CA LEU A 43 -6.88 5.84 1.57
C LEU A 43 -6.35 4.42 1.38
N ASN A 44 -5.83 3.84 2.44
CA ASN A 44 -5.31 2.48 2.50
C ASN A 44 -6.15 1.62 3.47
N TYR A 45 -6.04 0.30 3.36
CA TYR A 45 -6.77 -0.63 4.24
C TYR A 45 -6.49 -0.39 5.73
N LYS A 46 -5.23 -0.06 6.07
CA LYS A 46 -4.83 0.30 7.44
C LYS A 46 -5.54 1.57 7.92
N ASP A 47 -5.65 2.58 7.08
CA ASP A 47 -6.38 3.80 7.40
C ASP A 47 -7.85 3.52 7.68
N ALA A 48 -8.46 2.64 6.87
CA ALA A 48 -9.84 2.24 7.08
C ALA A 48 -10.04 1.51 8.42
N LEU A 49 -9.10 0.64 8.84
CA LEU A 49 -9.11 0.01 10.17
C LEU A 49 -9.01 1.05 11.29
N ILE A 50 -8.12 2.04 11.13
CA ILE A 50 -7.93 3.12 12.10
C ILE A 50 -9.19 4.00 12.19
N LEU A 51 -9.75 4.40 11.06
CA LEU A 51 -10.99 5.18 11.01
C LEU A 51 -12.19 4.43 11.58
N ASN A 52 -12.21 3.09 11.51
CA ASN A 52 -13.32 2.31 12.02
C ASN A 52 -13.39 2.35 13.57
N ASN A 53 -12.26 2.06 14.23
CA ASN A 53 -12.22 1.96 15.70
C ASN A 53 -10.81 2.09 16.30
N GLY A 54 -9.91 2.82 15.64
CA GLY A 54 -8.50 2.90 16.02
C GLY A 54 -7.69 1.66 15.64
N GLY A 55 -8.32 0.57 15.21
CA GLY A 55 -7.69 -0.66 14.71
C GLY A 55 -6.78 -1.39 15.70
N LYS A 56 -6.84 -1.05 17.00
CA LYS A 56 -5.83 -1.42 18.02
C LYS A 56 -4.40 -0.94 17.68
N ILE A 57 -4.28 -0.06 16.67
CA ILE A 57 -3.04 0.49 16.15
C ILE A 57 -2.74 1.82 16.85
N VAL A 58 -3.72 2.72 16.89
CA VAL A 58 -3.64 4.01 17.60
C VAL A 58 -3.87 3.80 19.09
N ARG A 59 -2.95 4.34 19.92
CA ARG A 59 -2.96 4.17 21.37
C ARG A 59 -3.20 5.47 22.14
N LYS A 60 -3.09 6.61 21.48
CA LYS A 60 -3.28 7.93 22.08
C LYS A 60 -4.33 8.70 21.31
N PHE A 61 -5.26 9.34 22.01
CA PHE A 61 -6.34 10.12 21.45
C PHE A 61 -6.36 11.51 22.12
N PRO A 62 -6.87 12.58 21.45
CA PRO A 62 -7.31 12.59 20.05
C PRO A 62 -6.14 12.39 19.06
N PHE A 63 -6.44 11.93 17.84
CA PHE A 63 -5.41 11.57 16.87
C PHE A 63 -5.81 11.92 15.44
N VAL A 64 -4.84 12.23 14.57
CA VAL A 64 -5.02 12.47 13.14
C VAL A 64 -4.47 11.28 12.35
N PRO A 65 -5.31 10.48 11.67
CA PRO A 65 -4.86 9.34 10.86
C PRO A 65 -4.34 9.76 9.48
N GLY A 66 -4.03 8.77 8.63
CA GLY A 66 -3.48 8.92 7.29
C GLY A 66 -2.01 8.49 7.23
N ILE A 67 -1.75 7.25 6.72
CA ILE A 67 -0.41 6.62 6.78
C ILE A 67 0.56 7.10 5.71
N ASP A 68 0.13 7.95 4.81
CA ASP A 68 0.95 8.53 3.75
C ASP A 68 0.46 9.92 3.35
N PHE A 69 1.35 10.69 2.75
CA PHE A 69 1.01 11.95 2.09
C PHE A 69 2.10 12.41 1.13
N SER A 70 1.77 13.35 0.27
CA SER A 70 2.68 14.17 -0.50
C SER A 70 2.27 15.64 -0.36
N GLY A 71 3.25 16.53 -0.45
CA GLY A 71 2.99 17.94 -0.28
C GLY A 71 4.24 18.79 -0.46
N LYS A 72 4.14 20.03 -0.04
CA LYS A 72 5.23 21.02 -0.12
C LYS A 72 5.75 21.38 1.25
N VAL A 73 7.06 21.44 1.38
CA VAL A 73 7.73 21.96 2.58
C VAL A 73 7.39 23.43 2.77
N VAL A 74 6.86 23.77 3.94
CA VAL A 74 6.61 25.16 4.36
C VAL A 74 7.78 25.71 5.14
N GLU A 75 8.25 24.94 6.12
CA GLU A 75 9.37 25.25 7.00
C GLU A 75 10.19 23.99 7.28
N SER A 76 11.50 24.13 7.40
CA SER A 76 12.39 23.04 7.74
C SER A 76 13.55 23.54 8.64
N GLN A 77 13.88 22.72 9.66
CA GLN A 77 15.09 22.86 10.46
C GLN A 77 16.22 21.97 9.93
N ASP A 78 15.97 21.12 8.93
CA ASP A 78 16.96 20.26 8.29
C ASP A 78 17.36 20.85 6.93
N SER A 79 18.65 21.04 6.70
CA SER A 79 19.20 21.60 5.46
C SER A 79 18.93 20.77 4.20
N LYS A 80 18.56 19.49 4.35
CA LYS A 80 18.16 18.59 3.24
C LYS A 80 16.88 19.06 2.54
N PHE A 81 15.99 19.74 3.27
CA PHE A 81 14.70 20.17 2.77
C PHE A 81 14.60 21.70 2.83
N LYS A 82 14.16 22.29 1.72
CA LYS A 82 13.94 23.74 1.60
C LYS A 82 12.47 24.03 1.39
N LYS A 83 12.05 25.24 1.71
CA LYS A 83 10.70 25.73 1.38
C LYS A 83 10.40 25.44 -0.10
N ASP A 84 9.17 25.02 -0.37
CA ASP A 84 8.62 24.64 -1.68
C ASP A 84 9.18 23.33 -2.29
N ASP A 85 10.08 22.61 -1.61
CA ASP A 85 10.43 21.25 -2.01
C ASP A 85 9.18 20.35 -1.98
N ASN A 86 8.93 19.60 -3.05
CA ASN A 86 7.93 18.54 -3.06
C ASN A 86 8.48 17.32 -2.33
N VAL A 87 7.66 16.75 -1.44
CA VAL A 87 8.06 15.63 -0.59
C VAL A 87 6.99 14.54 -0.54
N ILE A 88 7.43 13.32 -0.30
CA ILE A 88 6.60 12.14 -0.09
C ILE A 88 6.94 11.55 1.27
N LEU A 89 5.91 11.15 2.00
CA LEU A 89 6.01 10.32 3.19
C LEU A 89 5.11 9.09 3.06
N THR A 90 5.68 7.91 3.30
CA THR A 90 4.93 6.65 3.47
C THR A 90 5.55 5.87 4.62
N GLY A 91 4.75 5.30 5.52
CA GLY A 91 5.24 4.48 6.63
C GLY A 91 5.78 5.27 7.82
N PHE A 92 6.86 4.79 8.45
CA PHE A 92 7.46 5.33 9.68
C PHE A 92 6.49 5.53 10.84
N ARG A 93 5.37 4.81 10.81
CA ARG A 93 4.27 4.92 11.78
C ARG A 93 3.56 6.28 11.81
N VAL A 94 3.72 7.10 10.78
CA VAL A 94 2.89 8.29 10.58
C VAL A 94 1.48 7.84 10.29
N GLY A 95 0.48 8.49 10.89
CA GLY A 95 -0.91 8.02 10.89
C GLY A 95 -1.21 6.86 11.86
N GLU A 96 -0.21 6.38 12.63
CA GLU A 96 -0.33 5.29 13.61
C GLU A 96 0.13 5.74 15.01
N ALA A 97 1.29 6.37 15.10
CA ALA A 97 1.91 6.86 16.33
C ALA A 97 2.20 8.36 16.28
N TYR A 98 2.36 8.92 15.11
CA TYR A 98 2.52 10.33 14.81
C TYR A 98 1.34 10.80 13.98
N PHE A 99 0.92 12.06 14.11
CA PHE A 99 -0.17 12.61 13.32
C PHE A 99 0.07 12.43 11.82
N GLY A 100 -0.98 12.04 11.12
CA GLY A 100 -0.93 11.56 9.75
C GLY A 100 -1.39 12.54 8.69
N GLY A 101 -1.60 12.01 7.48
CA GLY A 101 -1.86 12.75 6.25
C GLY A 101 -3.31 13.14 6.00
N PHE A 102 -4.27 12.77 6.86
CA PHE A 102 -5.65 13.26 6.71
C PHE A 102 -5.83 14.62 7.36
N SER A 103 -5.05 15.58 6.89
CA SER A 103 -4.85 16.91 7.44
C SER A 103 -4.34 17.85 6.35
N GLU A 104 -4.57 19.14 6.45
CA GLU A 104 -3.99 20.13 5.52
C GLU A 104 -2.49 20.34 5.78
N TYR A 105 -2.00 20.08 6.99
CA TYR A 105 -0.60 20.20 7.37
C TYR A 105 -0.15 19.01 8.22
N ALA A 106 1.11 18.63 8.06
CA ALA A 106 1.79 17.70 8.96
C ALA A 106 3.16 18.27 9.37
N LYS A 107 3.58 18.03 10.62
CA LYS A 107 4.94 18.30 11.09
C LYS A 107 5.60 16.97 11.41
N VAL A 108 6.68 16.65 10.73
CA VAL A 108 7.28 15.31 10.77
C VAL A 108 8.78 15.38 10.90
N ASP A 109 9.40 14.28 11.32
CA ASP A 109 10.85 14.12 11.31
C ASP A 109 11.34 14.10 9.85
N SER A 110 12.37 14.90 9.54
CA SER A 110 13.02 14.95 8.22
C SER A 110 13.51 13.58 7.75
N ASN A 111 13.86 12.68 8.66
CA ASN A 111 14.29 11.33 8.33
C ASN A 111 13.15 10.43 7.80
N PHE A 112 11.90 10.87 7.87
CA PHE A 112 10.74 10.14 7.30
C PHE A 112 10.42 10.60 5.88
N LEU A 113 10.99 11.70 5.42
CA LEU A 113 10.69 12.32 4.13
C LEU A 113 11.69 11.90 3.05
N ILE A 114 11.18 11.81 1.84
CA ILE A 114 11.99 11.81 0.62
C ILE A 114 11.54 12.95 -0.29
N LYS A 115 12.47 13.49 -1.08
CA LYS A 115 12.10 14.42 -2.14
C LYS A 115 11.35 13.67 -3.23
N THR A 116 10.28 14.27 -3.73
CA THR A 116 9.53 13.70 -4.86
C THR A 116 10.44 13.61 -6.08
N PRO A 117 10.58 12.45 -6.74
CA PRO A 117 11.33 12.33 -7.99
C PRO A 117 10.85 13.32 -9.05
N LYS A 118 11.75 13.83 -9.89
CA LYS A 118 11.45 14.89 -10.88
C LYS A 118 10.32 14.54 -11.86
N ASP A 119 10.17 13.26 -12.17
CA ASP A 119 9.16 12.77 -13.12
C ASP A 119 7.78 12.54 -12.46
N LEU A 120 7.68 12.78 -11.15
CA LEU A 120 6.44 12.67 -10.38
C LEU A 120 6.01 14.05 -9.87
N ASP A 121 4.72 14.27 -9.83
CA ASP A 121 4.09 15.33 -9.05
C ASP A 121 3.43 14.74 -7.79
N ASN A 122 2.97 15.60 -6.88
CA ASN A 122 2.36 15.18 -5.62
C ASN A 122 1.06 14.39 -5.84
N HIS A 123 0.31 14.66 -6.92
CA HIS A 123 -0.88 13.91 -7.29
C HIS A 123 -0.52 12.49 -7.73
N LYS A 124 0.42 12.33 -8.67
CA LYS A 124 0.91 11.02 -9.12
C LYS A 124 1.51 10.22 -7.96
N ALA A 125 2.26 10.89 -7.09
CA ALA A 125 2.83 10.25 -5.91
C ALA A 125 1.74 9.61 -5.04
N MET A 126 0.61 10.28 -4.79
CA MET A 126 -0.45 9.72 -3.94
C MET A 126 -1.44 8.80 -4.69
N MET A 127 -1.54 8.89 -6.02
CA MET A 127 -2.19 7.80 -6.78
C MET A 127 -1.49 6.45 -6.50
N LEU A 128 -0.17 6.44 -6.35
CA LEU A 128 0.61 5.29 -5.88
C LEU A 128 0.46 5.11 -4.37
N GLY A 129 0.86 6.09 -3.59
CA GLY A 129 0.87 6.07 -2.14
C GLY A 129 1.57 4.84 -1.56
N THR A 130 1.19 4.45 -0.36
CA THR A 130 1.68 3.25 0.30
C THR A 130 1.38 1.98 -0.49
N ALA A 131 0.24 1.91 -1.18
CA ALA A 131 -0.13 0.74 -1.96
C ALA A 131 0.80 0.52 -3.17
N GLY A 132 1.11 1.58 -3.92
CA GLY A 132 2.04 1.50 -5.05
C GLY A 132 3.47 1.19 -4.60
N PHE A 133 3.92 1.85 -3.55
CA PHE A 133 5.22 1.56 -2.95
C PHE A 133 5.33 0.08 -2.53
N THR A 134 4.31 -0.46 -1.88
CA THR A 134 4.25 -1.88 -1.48
C THR A 134 4.23 -2.82 -2.69
N SER A 135 3.46 -2.47 -3.74
CA SER A 135 3.40 -3.26 -4.97
C SER A 135 4.75 -3.37 -5.66
N LEU A 136 5.48 -2.27 -5.74
CA LEU A 136 6.84 -2.24 -6.31
C LEU A 136 7.81 -3.07 -5.46
N LEU A 137 7.77 -2.96 -4.13
CA LEU A 137 8.57 -3.80 -3.25
C LEU A 137 8.30 -5.30 -3.49
N CYS A 138 7.02 -5.69 -3.64
CA CYS A 138 6.65 -7.07 -3.94
C CYS A 138 7.17 -7.50 -5.32
N ALA A 139 7.04 -6.65 -6.34
CA ALA A 139 7.51 -6.95 -7.69
C ALA A 139 9.04 -7.14 -7.74
N PHE A 140 9.80 -6.30 -7.04
CA PHE A 140 11.25 -6.46 -6.92
C PHE A 140 11.64 -7.69 -6.10
N ALA A 141 10.86 -8.08 -5.07
CA ALA A 141 11.06 -9.33 -4.35
C ALA A 141 10.86 -10.55 -5.27
N VAL A 142 9.83 -10.54 -6.12
CA VAL A 142 9.59 -11.59 -7.12
C VAL A 142 10.74 -11.64 -8.13
N LYS A 143 11.18 -10.49 -8.64
CA LYS A 143 12.31 -10.39 -9.58
C LYS A 143 13.62 -10.93 -8.99
N ALA A 144 13.82 -10.82 -7.69
CA ALA A 144 15.02 -11.31 -7.03
C ALA A 144 15.25 -12.84 -7.21
N LYS A 145 14.22 -13.62 -7.59
CA LYS A 145 14.39 -15.02 -7.98
C LYS A 145 15.43 -15.16 -9.09
N GLU A 146 15.40 -14.29 -10.10
CA GLU A 146 16.29 -14.34 -11.26
C GLU A 146 17.76 -14.15 -10.85
N GLU A 147 18.00 -13.30 -9.85
CA GLU A 147 19.34 -13.06 -9.31
C GLU A 147 19.80 -14.22 -8.40
N LEU A 148 18.92 -14.70 -7.52
CA LEU A 148 19.22 -15.76 -6.54
C LEU A 148 19.44 -17.12 -7.18
N LEU A 149 18.85 -17.39 -8.34
CA LEU A 149 18.93 -18.65 -9.06
C LEU A 149 19.72 -18.52 -10.40
N MET A 150 20.68 -17.61 -10.44
CA MET A 150 21.66 -17.47 -11.54
C MET A 150 21.01 -17.37 -12.93
N GLY A 151 19.92 -16.61 -13.06
CA GLY A 151 19.29 -16.32 -14.35
C GLY A 151 18.08 -17.20 -14.69
N GLU A 152 17.60 -18.04 -13.78
CA GLU A 152 16.31 -18.69 -13.99
C GLU A 152 15.20 -17.66 -14.09
N LYS A 153 14.57 -17.59 -15.28
CA LYS A 153 13.55 -16.59 -15.57
C LYS A 153 12.28 -16.81 -14.75
N VAL A 154 11.74 -15.73 -14.22
CA VAL A 154 10.37 -15.67 -13.73
C VAL A 154 9.44 -15.58 -14.93
N LYS A 155 8.38 -16.36 -14.94
CA LYS A 155 7.36 -16.32 -15.99
C LYS A 155 5.96 -16.15 -15.41
N ASP A 156 5.47 -17.13 -14.68
CA ASP A 156 4.11 -17.18 -14.18
C ASP A 156 4.04 -16.54 -12.77
N VAL A 157 3.41 -15.37 -12.66
CA VAL A 157 3.29 -14.65 -11.39
C VAL A 157 1.83 -14.53 -10.97
N LEU A 158 1.51 -15.01 -9.78
CA LEU A 158 0.19 -14.90 -9.17
C LEU A 158 0.07 -13.61 -8.37
N VAL A 159 -1.07 -12.91 -8.48
CA VAL A 159 -1.41 -11.76 -7.65
C VAL A 159 -2.74 -12.00 -6.97
N THR A 160 -2.76 -12.10 -5.64
CA THR A 160 -4.00 -12.20 -4.87
C THR A 160 -4.58 -10.84 -4.55
N GLY A 161 -5.92 -10.77 -4.37
CA GLY A 161 -6.58 -9.48 -4.13
C GLY A 161 -6.35 -8.47 -5.25
N ALA A 162 -6.29 -8.96 -6.49
CA ALA A 162 -5.84 -8.22 -7.66
C ALA A 162 -6.64 -6.93 -7.97
N THR A 163 -7.88 -6.80 -7.50
CA THR A 163 -8.70 -5.59 -7.66
C THR A 163 -8.49 -4.54 -6.57
N GLY A 164 -7.72 -4.86 -5.53
CA GLY A 164 -7.38 -3.92 -4.45
C GLY A 164 -6.27 -2.95 -4.82
N GLY A 165 -6.00 -1.99 -3.94
CA GLY A 165 -5.00 -0.94 -4.19
C GLY A 165 -3.60 -1.47 -4.48
N VAL A 166 -3.10 -2.43 -3.69
CA VAL A 166 -1.79 -3.07 -3.93
C VAL A 166 -1.87 -4.01 -5.14
N GLY A 167 -2.88 -4.89 -5.17
CA GLY A 167 -2.97 -5.92 -6.20
C GLY A 167 -3.09 -5.37 -7.62
N SER A 168 -3.90 -4.33 -7.84
CA SER A 168 -4.05 -3.73 -9.18
C SER A 168 -2.77 -3.08 -9.69
N ILE A 169 -2.04 -2.41 -8.82
CA ILE A 169 -0.72 -1.85 -9.20
C ILE A 169 0.30 -2.97 -9.42
N ALA A 170 0.27 -4.03 -8.60
CA ALA A 170 1.14 -5.18 -8.80
C ALA A 170 0.90 -5.87 -10.15
N VAL A 171 -0.36 -6.04 -10.57
CA VAL A 171 -0.69 -6.56 -11.92
C VAL A 171 -0.06 -5.69 -12.99
N MET A 172 -0.24 -4.37 -12.93
CA MET A 172 0.32 -3.42 -13.89
C MET A 172 1.85 -3.49 -13.96
N VAL A 173 2.53 -3.44 -12.80
CA VAL A 173 4.00 -3.44 -12.72
C VAL A 173 4.58 -4.74 -13.23
N LEU A 174 4.06 -5.89 -12.78
CA LEU A 174 4.56 -7.20 -13.17
C LEU A 174 4.35 -7.47 -14.66
N SER A 175 3.22 -7.07 -15.21
CA SER A 175 2.97 -7.13 -16.66
C SER A 175 3.96 -6.25 -17.43
N LYS A 176 4.23 -5.03 -16.95
CA LYS A 176 5.23 -4.13 -17.56
C LYS A 176 6.65 -4.70 -17.48
N MET A 177 6.95 -5.50 -16.45
CA MET A 177 8.21 -6.23 -16.33
C MET A 177 8.30 -7.46 -17.24
N GLY A 178 7.23 -7.78 -17.98
CA GLY A 178 7.20 -8.88 -18.97
C GLY A 178 6.77 -10.24 -18.42
N TYR A 179 6.20 -10.28 -17.22
CA TYR A 179 5.71 -11.53 -16.62
C TYR A 179 4.29 -11.87 -17.07
N ASP A 180 3.97 -13.17 -17.15
CA ASP A 180 2.62 -13.68 -17.32
C ASP A 180 1.84 -13.57 -16.00
N VAL A 181 1.03 -12.53 -15.85
CA VAL A 181 0.34 -12.22 -14.59
C VAL A 181 -0.99 -12.93 -14.51
N HIS A 182 -1.20 -13.67 -13.42
CA HIS A 182 -2.42 -14.39 -13.08
C HIS A 182 -3.11 -13.68 -11.91
N ALA A 183 -4.21 -13.01 -12.19
CA ALA A 183 -4.91 -12.15 -11.23
C ALA A 183 -6.03 -12.88 -10.52
N VAL A 184 -5.95 -12.99 -9.18
CA VAL A 184 -6.99 -13.64 -8.36
C VAL A 184 -7.97 -12.61 -7.82
N THR A 185 -9.25 -12.80 -8.11
CA THR A 185 -10.32 -11.93 -7.63
C THR A 185 -11.64 -12.69 -7.39
N GLY A 186 -12.48 -12.18 -6.50
CA GLY A 186 -13.88 -12.59 -6.37
C GLY A 186 -14.86 -11.66 -7.10
N LYS A 187 -14.36 -10.59 -7.75
CA LYS A 187 -15.17 -9.57 -8.43
C LYS A 187 -15.20 -9.84 -9.93
N LYS A 188 -16.13 -10.69 -10.37
CA LYS A 188 -16.24 -11.11 -11.79
C LYS A 188 -16.51 -9.94 -12.74
N ASP A 189 -17.20 -8.90 -12.27
CA ASP A 189 -17.48 -7.67 -13.01
C ASP A 189 -16.22 -6.80 -13.26
N LYS A 190 -15.07 -7.18 -12.71
CA LYS A 190 -13.77 -6.48 -12.88
C LYS A 190 -12.77 -7.23 -13.75
N ASN A 191 -13.23 -8.23 -14.50
CA ASN A 191 -12.33 -9.01 -15.36
C ASN A 191 -11.68 -8.16 -16.45
N ASP A 192 -12.45 -7.33 -17.15
CA ASP A 192 -11.92 -6.46 -18.21
C ASP A 192 -10.97 -5.41 -17.67
N TYR A 193 -11.27 -4.88 -16.50
CA TYR A 193 -10.37 -4.01 -15.76
C TYR A 193 -9.01 -4.65 -15.50
N LEU A 194 -8.97 -5.91 -15.02
CA LEU A 194 -7.71 -6.61 -14.75
C LEU A 194 -6.95 -6.96 -16.04
N LYS A 195 -7.66 -7.28 -17.13
CA LYS A 195 -7.05 -7.49 -18.44
C LYS A 195 -6.41 -6.20 -18.97
N ASP A 196 -7.09 -5.07 -18.82
CA ASP A 196 -6.55 -3.77 -19.22
C ASP A 196 -5.29 -3.41 -18.44
N LEU A 197 -5.18 -3.81 -17.17
CA LEU A 197 -3.96 -3.67 -16.38
C LEU A 197 -2.83 -4.61 -16.83
N GLY A 198 -3.12 -5.59 -17.68
CA GLY A 198 -2.16 -6.53 -18.22
C GLY A 198 -2.20 -7.93 -17.59
N ALA A 199 -3.28 -8.30 -16.89
CA ALA A 199 -3.46 -9.66 -16.45
C ALA A 199 -3.66 -10.59 -17.65
N LYS A 200 -2.82 -11.64 -17.76
CA LYS A 200 -2.94 -12.69 -18.78
C LYS A 200 -4.13 -13.60 -18.50
N ASN A 201 -4.28 -14.01 -17.25
CA ASN A 201 -5.37 -14.84 -16.79
C ASN A 201 -6.03 -14.27 -15.54
N ILE A 202 -7.31 -14.55 -15.38
CA ILE A 202 -8.09 -14.17 -14.20
C ILE A 202 -8.60 -15.45 -13.56
N ILE A 203 -8.38 -15.59 -12.26
CA ILE A 203 -8.70 -16.79 -11.48
C ILE A 203 -9.72 -16.40 -10.41
N ASP A 204 -10.78 -17.19 -10.29
CA ASP A 204 -11.75 -16.99 -9.21
C ASP A 204 -11.09 -17.31 -7.86
N ARG A 205 -11.22 -16.42 -6.87
CA ARG A 205 -10.67 -16.64 -5.52
C ARG A 205 -11.11 -17.96 -4.89
N LYS A 206 -12.28 -18.51 -5.30
CA LYS A 206 -12.79 -19.79 -4.83
C LYS A 206 -11.86 -20.96 -5.14
N GLU A 207 -11.00 -20.85 -6.15
CA GLU A 207 -10.00 -21.86 -6.45
C GLU A 207 -8.93 -22.02 -5.36
N PHE A 208 -8.82 -21.01 -4.49
CA PHE A 208 -7.90 -21.02 -3.34
C PHE A 208 -8.61 -21.30 -2.00
N GLU A 209 -9.90 -21.60 -2.02
CA GLU A 209 -10.66 -22.03 -0.85
C GLU A 209 -10.52 -23.56 -0.64
N GLY A 210 -10.77 -24.02 0.60
CA GLY A 210 -10.72 -25.43 0.97
C GLY A 210 -9.34 -25.94 1.38
N GLU A 211 -9.25 -27.24 1.57
CA GLU A 211 -8.03 -27.90 2.02
C GLU A 211 -6.97 -27.94 0.92
N SER A 212 -5.72 -27.78 1.32
CA SER A 212 -4.54 -27.91 0.45
C SER A 212 -3.79 -29.19 0.77
N LYS A 213 -3.25 -29.84 -0.28
CA LYS A 213 -2.25 -30.90 -0.10
C LYS A 213 -0.94 -30.29 0.39
N LEU A 214 -0.08 -31.13 0.95
CA LEU A 214 1.28 -30.71 1.37
C LEU A 214 2.08 -30.10 0.23
N LEU A 215 1.96 -30.71 -0.97
CA LEU A 215 2.52 -30.24 -2.23
C LEU A 215 1.51 -30.52 -3.35
N GLU A 216 1.29 -29.55 -4.21
CA GLU A 216 0.50 -29.63 -5.42
C GLU A 216 1.39 -29.45 -6.65
N LYS A 217 0.83 -29.45 -7.86
CA LYS A 217 1.56 -29.11 -9.08
C LYS A 217 2.16 -27.72 -8.93
N GLY A 218 3.47 -27.56 -9.16
CA GLY A 218 4.13 -26.28 -9.17
C GLY A 218 3.70 -25.45 -10.39
N ILE A 219 3.10 -24.30 -10.15
CA ILE A 219 2.51 -23.44 -11.18
C ILE A 219 3.18 -22.06 -11.17
N TRP A 220 3.45 -21.49 -9.99
CA TRP A 220 3.84 -20.10 -9.82
C TRP A 220 5.35 -19.95 -9.62
N ASP A 221 6.01 -19.15 -10.46
CA ASP A 221 7.40 -18.73 -10.25
C ASP A 221 7.53 -17.65 -9.19
N GLY A 222 6.55 -16.76 -9.13
CA GLY A 222 6.45 -15.68 -8.16
C GLY A 222 5.01 -15.46 -7.72
N VAL A 223 4.84 -14.87 -6.55
CA VAL A 223 3.53 -14.53 -6.00
C VAL A 223 3.60 -13.18 -5.31
N VAL A 224 2.61 -12.34 -5.54
CA VAL A 224 2.32 -11.17 -4.70
C VAL A 224 1.05 -11.46 -3.93
N ASP A 225 1.19 -11.66 -2.61
CA ASP A 225 0.06 -11.98 -1.76
C ASP A 225 -0.36 -10.79 -0.89
N THR A 226 -1.60 -10.32 -1.11
CA THR A 226 -2.22 -9.25 -0.34
C THR A 226 -3.30 -9.75 0.62
N VAL A 227 -3.58 -11.06 0.62
CA VAL A 227 -4.73 -11.66 1.29
C VAL A 227 -4.35 -12.44 2.54
N GLY A 228 -3.27 -13.22 2.49
CA GLY A 228 -2.89 -14.08 3.61
C GLY A 228 -3.85 -15.25 3.84
N GLY A 229 -3.87 -15.77 5.06
CA GLY A 229 -4.84 -16.77 5.50
C GLY A 229 -4.74 -18.12 4.78
N ALA A 230 -5.87 -18.80 4.63
CA ALA A 230 -5.97 -20.14 4.03
C ALA A 230 -5.53 -20.16 2.56
N ALA A 231 -5.82 -19.09 1.80
CA ALA A 231 -5.40 -18.98 0.40
C ALA A 231 -3.86 -19.08 0.26
N LEU A 232 -3.12 -18.43 1.16
CA LEU A 232 -1.66 -18.45 1.15
C LEU A 232 -1.10 -19.85 1.41
N THR A 233 -1.78 -20.69 2.19
CA THR A 233 -1.41 -22.09 2.40
C THR A 233 -1.39 -22.87 1.08
N LYS A 234 -2.45 -22.77 0.29
CA LYS A 234 -2.55 -23.44 -1.02
C LYS A 234 -1.54 -22.89 -2.03
N ILE A 235 -1.29 -21.59 -1.99
CA ILE A 235 -0.31 -20.92 -2.83
C ILE A 235 1.10 -21.47 -2.60
N PHE A 236 1.51 -21.73 -1.36
CA PHE A 236 2.81 -22.38 -1.09
C PHE A 236 2.90 -23.76 -1.72
N ALA A 237 1.83 -24.56 -1.61
CA ALA A 237 1.81 -25.90 -2.20
C ALA A 237 1.93 -25.88 -3.75
N GLN A 238 1.48 -24.79 -4.39
CA GLN A 238 1.48 -24.59 -5.84
C GLN A 238 2.69 -23.80 -6.35
N THR A 239 3.57 -23.34 -5.48
CA THR A 239 4.76 -22.58 -5.88
C THR A 239 5.82 -23.52 -6.43
N LYS A 240 6.42 -23.17 -7.59
CA LYS A 240 7.50 -23.91 -8.26
C LYS A 240 8.79 -23.93 -7.41
N PRO A 241 9.72 -24.84 -7.70
CA PRO A 241 11.05 -24.80 -7.08
C PRO A 241 11.70 -23.42 -7.20
N GLY A 242 12.30 -22.97 -6.09
CA GLY A 242 12.93 -21.65 -5.97
C GLY A 242 11.99 -20.46 -6.01
N GLY A 243 10.69 -20.67 -6.14
CA GLY A 243 9.70 -19.60 -6.24
C GLY A 243 9.68 -18.67 -5.03
N ILE A 244 9.28 -17.42 -5.24
CA ILE A 244 9.19 -16.39 -4.18
C ILE A 244 7.75 -15.98 -3.97
N VAL A 245 7.30 -16.02 -2.72
CA VAL A 245 5.99 -15.52 -2.29
C VAL A 245 6.22 -14.23 -1.49
N ALA A 246 5.98 -13.10 -2.13
CA ALA A 246 6.04 -11.76 -1.49
C ALA A 246 4.71 -11.47 -0.79
N ALA A 247 4.69 -11.60 0.53
CA ALA A 247 3.50 -11.41 1.36
C ALA A 247 3.50 -10.02 1.98
N CYS A 248 2.43 -9.24 1.74
CA CYS A 248 2.29 -7.87 2.22
C CYS A 248 0.94 -7.56 2.87
N GLY A 249 -0.02 -8.48 2.87
CA GLY A 249 -1.35 -8.24 3.38
C GLY A 249 -1.95 -9.42 4.13
N ASN A 250 -3.06 -9.17 4.82
CA ASN A 250 -3.76 -10.13 5.66
C ASN A 250 -5.28 -9.96 5.64
N ALA A 251 -5.82 -9.44 4.53
CA ALA A 251 -7.25 -9.17 4.40
C ALA A 251 -8.14 -10.42 4.55
N GLY A 252 -7.61 -11.61 4.24
CA GLY A 252 -8.27 -12.91 4.40
C GLY A 252 -7.88 -13.66 5.69
N GLY A 253 -6.96 -13.11 6.48
CA GLY A 253 -6.55 -13.68 7.77
C GLY A 253 -5.05 -13.61 8.03
N ILE A 254 -4.69 -13.81 9.31
CA ILE A 254 -3.30 -13.70 9.78
C ILE A 254 -2.62 -15.05 10.00
N LYS A 255 -3.38 -16.15 9.98
CA LYS A 255 -2.86 -17.49 10.23
C LYS A 255 -2.58 -18.22 8.92
N ILE A 256 -1.43 -18.86 8.85
CA ILE A 256 -1.04 -19.75 7.74
C ILE A 256 -0.94 -21.17 8.32
N ASN A 257 -1.68 -22.11 7.74
CA ASN A 257 -1.61 -23.52 8.13
C ASN A 257 -0.86 -24.31 7.06
N THR A 258 0.46 -24.22 7.07
CA THR A 258 1.35 -24.90 6.11
C THR A 258 2.36 -25.78 6.83
N THR A 259 3.11 -26.58 6.08
CA THR A 259 4.22 -27.40 6.57
C THR A 259 5.54 -26.86 6.05
N VAL A 260 6.65 -27.46 6.50
CA VAL A 260 7.99 -27.11 5.98
C VAL A 260 8.25 -27.66 4.58
N MET A 261 7.38 -28.52 4.04
CA MET A 261 7.62 -29.24 2.78
C MET A 261 7.84 -28.35 1.56
N PRO A 262 7.02 -27.29 1.29
CA PRO A 262 7.30 -26.36 0.20
C PRO A 262 8.69 -25.71 0.33
N PHE A 263 9.11 -25.41 1.54
CA PHE A 263 10.37 -24.71 1.81
C PHE A 263 11.58 -25.61 1.64
N ILE A 264 11.57 -26.84 2.18
CA ILE A 264 12.74 -27.72 2.13
C ILE A 264 12.85 -28.51 0.82
N ILE A 265 11.72 -28.94 0.22
CA ILE A 265 11.74 -29.76 -1.01
C ILE A 265 11.83 -28.91 -2.28
N ARG A 266 11.19 -27.71 -2.26
CA ARG A 266 11.19 -26.81 -3.43
C ARG A 266 11.99 -25.53 -3.22
N GLY A 267 12.54 -25.30 -2.03
CA GLY A 267 13.28 -24.05 -1.75
C GLY A 267 12.40 -22.81 -1.92
N VAL A 268 11.09 -22.93 -1.72
CA VAL A 268 10.16 -21.78 -1.78
C VAL A 268 10.57 -20.77 -0.72
N LYS A 269 10.52 -19.50 -1.08
CA LYS A 269 10.86 -18.40 -0.17
C LYS A 269 9.61 -17.62 0.20
N LEU A 270 9.28 -17.52 1.48
CA LEU A 270 8.35 -16.52 1.98
C LEU A 270 9.13 -15.23 2.25
N TRP A 271 8.82 -14.20 1.47
CA TRP A 271 9.41 -12.87 1.61
C TRP A 271 8.38 -11.91 2.21
N GLY A 272 8.51 -11.59 3.48
CA GLY A 272 7.69 -10.57 4.13
C GLY A 272 8.04 -9.18 3.60
N VAL A 273 7.05 -8.44 3.15
CA VAL A 273 7.23 -7.08 2.62
C VAL A 273 6.74 -6.06 3.64
N ASP A 274 7.67 -5.53 4.42
CA ASP A 274 7.42 -4.40 5.34
C ASP A 274 7.66 -3.07 4.62
N SER A 275 6.58 -2.48 4.13
CA SER A 275 6.62 -1.15 3.52
C SER A 275 6.76 -0.04 4.55
N SER A 276 6.28 -0.24 5.79
CA SER A 276 6.34 0.77 6.85
C SER A 276 7.76 0.98 7.37
N GLY A 277 8.50 -0.11 7.61
CA GLY A 277 9.87 -0.07 8.14
C GLY A 277 10.97 0.00 7.07
N SER A 278 10.62 0.15 5.80
CA SER A 278 11.62 0.27 4.72
C SER A 278 12.53 1.49 4.91
N SER A 279 13.84 1.29 4.71
CA SER A 279 14.85 2.36 4.83
C SER A 279 14.65 3.47 3.79
N ILE A 280 15.15 4.68 4.08
CA ILE A 280 15.12 5.81 3.14
C ILE A 280 15.78 5.45 1.81
N ARG A 281 16.95 4.81 1.80
CA ARG A 281 17.64 4.38 0.58
C ARG A 281 16.76 3.47 -0.29
N ARG A 282 16.02 2.53 0.34
CA ARG A 282 15.09 1.65 -0.39
C ARG A 282 13.89 2.43 -0.92
N ARG A 283 13.38 3.42 -0.18
CA ARG A 283 12.29 4.29 -0.62
C ARG A 283 12.71 5.10 -1.83
N GLU A 284 13.84 5.79 -1.77
CA GLU A 284 14.37 6.57 -2.90
C GLU A 284 14.52 5.71 -4.15
N PHE A 285 15.09 4.51 -4.03
CA PHE A 285 15.19 3.56 -5.16
C PHE A 285 13.80 3.23 -5.74
N ILE A 286 12.87 2.78 -4.92
CA ILE A 286 11.53 2.36 -5.36
C ILE A 286 10.75 3.52 -6.00
N TRP A 287 10.81 4.71 -5.41
CA TRP A 287 10.11 5.88 -5.95
C TRP A 287 10.71 6.36 -7.29
N ASN A 288 12.01 6.24 -7.49
CA ASN A 288 12.66 6.50 -8.77
C ASN A 288 12.30 5.46 -9.83
N GLU A 289 12.12 4.19 -9.46
CA GLU A 289 11.68 3.15 -10.37
C GLU A 289 10.18 3.27 -10.72
N ALA A 290 9.38 3.87 -9.85
CA ALA A 290 7.94 4.01 -10.04
C ALA A 290 7.60 4.75 -11.36
N SER A 291 8.31 5.84 -11.68
CA SER A 291 8.07 6.61 -12.91
C SER A 291 8.29 5.80 -14.20
N LYS A 292 9.13 4.77 -14.15
CA LYS A 292 9.48 3.91 -15.30
C LYS A 292 8.50 2.75 -15.48
N LEU A 293 7.94 2.24 -14.38
CA LEU A 293 7.16 0.99 -14.35
C LEU A 293 5.64 1.23 -14.32
N ILE A 294 5.20 2.45 -14.03
CA ILE A 294 3.78 2.78 -13.88
C ILE A 294 3.24 3.47 -15.13
N ASP A 295 2.13 2.96 -15.64
CA ASP A 295 1.28 3.69 -16.58
C ASP A 295 0.33 4.62 -15.81
N PHE A 296 0.73 5.89 -15.68
CA PHE A 296 -0.05 6.89 -14.95
C PHE A 296 -1.38 7.24 -15.62
N THR A 297 -1.52 7.00 -16.92
CA THR A 297 -2.80 7.20 -17.60
C THR A 297 -3.82 6.17 -17.14
N LYS A 298 -3.42 4.91 -17.12
CA LYS A 298 -4.24 3.82 -16.56
C LYS A 298 -4.48 4.02 -15.06
N LEU A 299 -3.44 4.35 -14.30
CA LEU A 299 -3.58 4.55 -12.85
C LEU A 299 -4.55 5.69 -12.53
N LYS A 300 -4.55 6.78 -13.31
CA LYS A 300 -5.49 7.88 -13.15
C LYS A 300 -6.94 7.45 -13.34
N SER A 301 -7.24 6.63 -14.34
CA SER A 301 -8.60 6.11 -14.58
C SER A 301 -9.12 5.22 -13.44
N LEU A 302 -8.23 4.67 -12.62
CA LEU A 302 -8.51 3.80 -11.49
C LEU A 302 -8.56 4.56 -10.15
N THR A 303 -8.21 5.83 -10.15
CA THR A 303 -8.04 6.62 -8.94
C THR A 303 -9.20 7.60 -8.77
N LYS A 304 -9.89 7.51 -7.65
CA LYS A 304 -10.91 8.48 -7.23
C LYS A 304 -10.31 9.50 -6.27
N GLU A 305 -10.57 10.78 -6.51
CA GLU A 305 -10.19 11.85 -5.60
C GLU A 305 -11.32 12.16 -4.64
N LEU A 306 -11.02 12.09 -3.35
CA LEU A 306 -11.93 12.26 -2.22
C LEU A 306 -11.64 13.55 -1.45
N SER A 307 -12.69 14.22 -1.00
CA SER A 307 -12.62 15.19 0.11
C SER A 307 -12.55 14.44 1.44
N PHE A 308 -12.42 15.15 2.58
CA PHE A 308 -12.51 14.52 3.90
C PHE A 308 -13.89 13.92 4.18
N SER A 309 -14.97 14.55 3.70
CA SER A 309 -16.31 13.96 3.82
C SER A 309 -16.45 12.68 2.99
N ASP A 310 -16.01 12.71 1.73
CA ASP A 310 -16.01 11.52 0.87
C ASP A 310 -15.16 10.38 1.45
N LEU A 311 -14.06 10.71 2.12
CA LEU A 311 -13.21 9.74 2.82
C LEU A 311 -14.01 8.99 3.90
N LEU A 312 -14.75 9.75 4.75
CA LEU A 312 -15.56 9.18 5.83
C LEU A 312 -16.69 8.29 5.29
N ASP A 313 -17.22 8.57 4.11
CA ASP A 313 -18.23 7.76 3.43
C ASP A 313 -17.65 6.54 2.67
N THR A 314 -16.35 6.60 2.34
CA THR A 314 -15.70 5.58 1.48
C THR A 314 -14.99 4.49 2.28
N TYR A 315 -14.34 4.83 3.43
CA TYR A 315 -13.56 3.85 4.17
C TYR A 315 -14.33 2.57 4.58
N PRO A 316 -15.64 2.61 4.90
CA PRO A 316 -16.38 1.40 5.24
C PRO A 316 -16.49 0.41 4.07
N LYS A 317 -16.61 0.93 2.83
CA LYS A 317 -16.66 0.11 1.60
C LYS A 317 -15.34 -0.64 1.39
N LEU A 318 -14.21 -0.01 1.74
CA LEU A 318 -12.90 -0.64 1.66
C LEU A 318 -12.79 -1.83 2.63
N LEU A 319 -13.28 -1.68 3.87
CA LEU A 319 -13.29 -2.76 4.87
C LEU A 319 -14.17 -3.94 4.46
N LYS A 320 -15.29 -3.67 3.81
CA LYS A 320 -16.19 -4.69 3.28
C LYS A 320 -15.68 -5.37 2.01
N GLY A 321 -14.54 -4.91 1.46
CA GLY A 321 -14.02 -5.40 0.19
C GLY A 321 -14.85 -4.96 -1.03
N GLU A 322 -15.72 -3.97 -0.90
CA GLU A 322 -16.58 -3.44 -1.97
C GLU A 322 -15.87 -2.41 -2.84
N TYR A 323 -14.78 -1.83 -2.34
CA TYR A 323 -13.98 -0.85 -3.07
C TYR A 323 -12.98 -1.55 -4.02
N PHE A 324 -12.65 -0.91 -5.14
CA PHE A 324 -11.61 -1.36 -6.08
C PHE A 324 -10.78 -0.15 -6.56
N GLY A 325 -9.56 -0.42 -7.04
CA GLY A 325 -8.65 0.63 -7.50
C GLY A 325 -8.05 1.45 -6.36
N ARG A 326 -7.87 2.74 -6.60
CA ARG A 326 -7.21 3.67 -5.70
C ARG A 326 -8.12 4.81 -5.27
N ALA A 327 -7.91 5.31 -4.07
CA ALA A 327 -8.50 6.56 -3.60
C ALA A 327 -7.39 7.45 -3.05
N ILE A 328 -7.32 8.68 -3.54
CA ILE A 328 -6.51 9.76 -2.97
C ILE A 328 -7.42 10.72 -2.20
N VAL A 329 -6.86 11.35 -1.21
CA VAL A 329 -7.57 12.32 -0.36
C VAL A 329 -6.94 13.69 -0.59
N ASN A 330 -7.75 14.63 -1.04
CA ASN A 330 -7.36 16.02 -1.21
C ASN A 330 -7.89 16.83 -0.03
N PRO A 331 -7.04 17.27 0.89
CA PRO A 331 -7.45 18.02 2.07
C PRO A 331 -7.99 19.42 1.74
N ASN A 332 -7.76 19.91 0.51
CA ASN A 332 -8.17 21.23 0.07
C ASN A 332 -9.47 21.22 -0.77
N LYS A 333 -10.13 20.04 -0.89
CA LYS A 333 -11.36 19.87 -1.66
C LYS A 333 -12.62 20.08 -0.84
#